data_c865aff478e1b317819f33dd257ed422
#
_entry.id   c865aff478e1b317819f33dd257ed422
#
_cell.length_a   1.000
_cell.length_b   1.000
_cell.length_c   1.000
_cell.angle_alpha   90.00
_cell.angle_beta   90.00
_cell.angle_gamma   90.00
#
_symmetry.space_group_name_H-M   'P 1'
#
loop_
_entity.id
_entity.type
_entity.pdbx_description
1 polymer ?
#
loop_
_entity_poly.entity_id
_entity_poly.type
_entity_poly.pdbx_seq_one_letter_code
_entity_poly.pdbx_strand_id
1 'polypeptide(L)'
;MSAVLCPRCGRPVRRTRPRAGGVVEIRCPRCRYLMFDYPRPCAGMVVLKRGHVLLLRRGHRPRRGSLDLPGGFVEPDEAIEAAARRELREETGLEVGRARSLGVHWDRYHLRGFGDFPTMNFYFLARWRSGEPRPADDAAGAMWTPLGALGRLRPRFAWAHMGRVLSDARRLARARA
;
A
#
# COMPACT_ATOMS: atom_id res chain seq x y z
N MET A 1 9.04 -12.29 18.51
CA MET A 1 9.77 -11.20 17.80
C MET A 1 10.61 -11.87 16.71
N SER A 2 10.30 -11.58 15.44
CA SER A 2 11.05 -12.14 14.30
C SER A 2 12.47 -11.59 14.30
N ALA A 3 13.47 -12.45 14.15
CA ALA A 3 14.86 -12.03 13.97
C ALA A 3 15.01 -11.39 12.58
N VAL A 4 15.64 -10.23 12.50
CA VAL A 4 16.03 -9.59 11.24
C VAL A 4 17.41 -10.10 10.86
N LEU A 5 17.63 -10.45 9.61
CA LEU A 5 18.96 -10.85 9.13
C LEU A 5 19.78 -9.61 8.76
N CYS A 6 21.04 -9.60 9.17
CA CYS A 6 21.98 -8.58 8.73
C CYS A 6 22.21 -8.71 7.22
N PRO A 7 21.98 -7.67 6.40
CA PRO A 7 22.13 -7.77 4.94
C PRO A 7 23.58 -7.93 4.50
N ARG A 8 24.56 -7.58 5.36
CA ARG A 8 25.98 -7.69 5.04
C ARG A 8 26.56 -9.09 5.31
N CYS A 9 26.10 -9.80 6.36
CA CYS A 9 26.73 -11.06 6.77
C CYS A 9 25.74 -12.19 7.12
N GLY A 10 24.45 -11.99 6.90
CA GLY A 10 23.39 -12.98 7.15
C GLY A 10 23.10 -13.31 8.62
N ARG A 11 23.85 -12.74 9.59
CA ARG A 11 23.65 -13.05 11.00
C ARG A 11 22.30 -12.54 11.51
N PRO A 12 21.53 -13.33 12.28
CA PRO A 12 20.34 -12.83 12.95
C PRO A 12 20.66 -11.69 13.92
N VAL A 13 19.93 -10.61 13.83
CA VAL A 13 20.03 -9.45 14.71
C VAL A 13 18.66 -9.20 15.37
N ARG A 14 18.68 -8.68 16.60
CA ARG A 14 17.45 -8.32 17.30
C ARG A 14 17.18 -6.84 17.14
N ARG A 15 15.91 -6.50 16.88
CA ARG A 15 15.45 -5.12 16.99
C ARG A 15 15.53 -4.70 18.44
N THR A 16 16.26 -3.65 18.74
CA THR A 16 16.21 -2.98 20.03
C THR A 16 14.99 -2.05 20.04
N ARG A 17 14.31 -1.95 21.20
CA ARG A 17 13.27 -0.94 21.34
C ARG A 17 13.94 0.45 21.37
N PRO A 18 13.43 1.44 20.61
CA PRO A 18 13.96 2.79 20.70
C PRO A 18 13.72 3.32 22.11
N ARG A 19 14.65 4.10 22.62
CA ARG A 19 14.35 5.03 23.73
C ARG A 19 13.29 6.01 23.25
N ALA A 20 12.42 6.49 24.13
CA ALA A 20 11.33 7.40 23.77
C ALA A 20 11.85 8.52 22.84
N GLY A 21 11.25 8.64 21.63
CA GLY A 21 11.61 9.62 20.62
C GLY A 21 12.82 9.30 19.75
N GLY A 22 13.44 8.11 19.90
CA GLY A 22 14.64 7.74 19.13
C GLY A 22 14.36 6.89 17.89
N VAL A 23 15.27 6.98 16.91
CA VAL A 23 15.31 6.10 15.75
C VAL A 23 15.72 4.68 16.20
N VAL A 24 15.08 3.65 15.63
CA VAL A 24 15.48 2.26 15.91
C VAL A 24 16.74 1.93 15.13
N GLU A 25 17.86 2.00 15.80
CA GLU A 25 19.13 1.54 15.27
C GLU A 25 19.30 0.04 15.56
N ILE A 26 19.71 -0.69 14.55
CA ILE A 26 20.06 -2.11 14.67
C ILE A 26 21.52 -2.29 14.24
N ARG A 27 22.39 -2.56 15.19
CA ARG A 27 23.81 -2.81 14.89
C ARG A 27 24.11 -4.30 14.90
N CYS A 28 24.66 -4.81 13.81
CA CYS A 28 25.08 -6.21 13.73
C CYS A 28 26.24 -6.48 14.70
N PRO A 29 26.14 -7.44 15.65
CA PRO A 29 27.23 -7.71 16.60
C PRO A 29 28.45 -8.35 15.94
N ARG A 30 28.30 -8.97 14.75
CA ARG A 30 29.41 -9.62 14.03
C ARG A 30 30.20 -8.65 13.16
N CYS A 31 29.52 -7.94 12.25
CA CYS A 31 30.19 -7.10 11.24
C CYS A 31 30.01 -5.60 11.47
N ARG A 32 29.34 -5.21 12.56
CA ARG A 32 29.05 -3.82 12.98
C ARG A 32 28.23 -3.00 11.98
N TYR A 33 27.66 -3.65 10.95
CA TYR A 33 26.78 -2.98 10.00
C TYR A 33 25.61 -2.33 10.74
N LEU A 34 25.38 -1.05 10.47
CA LEU A 34 24.30 -0.27 11.06
C LEU A 34 23.07 -0.28 10.14
N MET A 35 21.94 -0.63 10.67
CA MET A 35 20.63 -0.59 9.99
C MET A 35 19.67 0.29 10.78
N PHE A 36 18.71 0.84 10.08
CA PHE A 36 17.62 1.59 10.67
C PHE A 36 16.29 0.90 10.33
N ASP A 37 15.37 0.82 11.29
CA ASP A 37 14.04 0.24 11.08
C ASP A 37 13.06 1.37 10.69
N TYR A 38 13.14 1.81 9.46
CA TYR A 38 12.23 2.81 8.90
C TYR A 38 10.99 2.15 8.29
N PRO A 39 9.82 2.82 8.34
CA PRO A 39 8.67 2.37 7.59
C PRO A 39 8.96 2.48 6.09
N ARG A 40 8.58 1.46 5.34
CA ARG A 40 8.72 1.48 3.88
C ARG A 40 7.61 2.29 3.26
N PRO A 41 7.92 3.23 2.36
CA PRO A 41 6.90 3.99 1.66
C PRO A 41 6.18 3.09 0.65
N CYS A 42 4.85 3.22 0.64
CA CYS A 42 3.95 2.62 -0.34
C CYS A 42 3.04 3.70 -0.89
N ALA A 43 2.62 3.56 -2.14
CA ALA A 43 1.70 4.48 -2.77
C ALA A 43 0.56 3.74 -3.44
N GLY A 44 -0.68 4.24 -3.32
CA GLY A 44 -1.86 3.63 -3.91
C GLY A 44 -2.85 4.64 -4.46
N MET A 45 -3.71 4.17 -5.36
CA MET A 45 -4.68 4.99 -6.09
C MET A 45 -6.11 4.53 -5.82
N VAL A 46 -6.96 5.45 -5.37
CA VAL A 46 -8.41 5.28 -5.36
C VAL A 46 -8.96 5.84 -6.66
N VAL A 47 -9.42 4.97 -7.56
CA VAL A 47 -9.95 5.37 -8.86
C VAL A 47 -11.47 5.36 -8.82
N LEU A 48 -12.09 6.50 -9.16
CA LEU A 48 -13.55 6.65 -9.22
C LEU A 48 -14.05 6.75 -10.65
N LYS A 49 -15.11 5.97 -10.97
CA LYS A 49 -15.85 5.98 -12.24
C LYS A 49 -17.36 5.97 -11.94
N ARG A 50 -18.08 7.05 -12.22
CA ARG A 50 -19.56 7.10 -12.14
C ARG A 50 -20.15 6.50 -10.84
N GLY A 51 -19.65 6.93 -9.68
CA GLY A 51 -20.14 6.43 -8.37
C GLY A 51 -19.59 5.06 -7.95
N HIS A 52 -18.68 4.48 -8.72
CA HIS A 52 -17.98 3.24 -8.40
C HIS A 52 -16.52 3.51 -8.09
N VAL A 53 -15.91 2.63 -7.30
CA VAL A 53 -14.47 2.58 -7.04
C VAL A 53 -13.89 1.30 -7.62
N LEU A 54 -12.69 1.38 -8.15
CA LEU A 54 -11.93 0.21 -8.57
C LEU A 54 -11.38 -0.52 -7.35
N LEU A 55 -11.66 -1.81 -7.23
CA LEU A 55 -11.03 -2.72 -6.29
C LEU A 55 -10.36 -3.85 -7.06
N LEU A 56 -9.20 -4.26 -6.59
CA LEU A 56 -8.46 -5.42 -7.08
C LEU A 56 -8.67 -6.61 -6.16
N ARG A 57 -8.55 -7.81 -6.70
CA ARG A 57 -8.43 -9.05 -5.92
C ARG A 57 -6.95 -9.44 -5.92
N ARG A 58 -6.35 -9.55 -4.75
CA ARG A 58 -4.95 -9.95 -4.63
C ARG A 58 -4.70 -11.36 -5.16
N GLY A 59 -3.72 -11.50 -6.04
CA GLY A 59 -3.29 -12.80 -6.61
C GLY A 59 -2.28 -13.53 -5.74
N HIS A 60 -1.49 -12.79 -4.96
CA HIS A 60 -0.34 -13.29 -4.21
C HIS A 60 -0.44 -13.08 -2.70
N ARG A 61 0.41 -13.79 -1.95
CA ARG A 61 0.57 -13.58 -0.51
C ARG A 61 1.34 -12.27 -0.24
N PRO A 62 1.13 -11.61 0.91
CA PRO A 62 0.12 -11.90 1.93
C PRO A 62 -1.30 -11.55 1.48
N ARG A 63 -2.30 -12.15 2.13
CA ARG A 63 -3.73 -11.87 1.97
C ARG A 63 -4.30 -12.14 0.57
N ARG A 64 -3.80 -13.20 -0.09
CA ARG A 64 -4.34 -13.69 -1.38
C ARG A 64 -5.87 -13.82 -1.34
N GLY A 65 -6.55 -13.34 -2.38
CA GLY A 65 -8.00 -13.36 -2.50
C GLY A 65 -8.75 -12.22 -1.82
N SER A 66 -8.08 -11.43 -0.96
CA SER A 66 -8.66 -10.23 -0.36
C SER A 66 -8.76 -9.10 -1.37
N LEU A 67 -9.65 -8.14 -1.07
CA LEU A 67 -9.82 -6.94 -1.89
C LEU A 67 -8.79 -5.88 -1.50
N ASP A 68 -8.23 -5.23 -2.51
CA ASP A 68 -7.21 -4.20 -2.34
C ASP A 68 -7.46 -3.00 -3.26
N LEU A 69 -6.72 -1.94 -3.03
CA LEU A 69 -6.60 -0.81 -3.95
C LEU A 69 -5.34 -0.99 -4.79
N PRO A 70 -5.32 -0.51 -6.04
CA PRO A 70 -4.08 -0.49 -6.83
C PRO A 70 -2.97 0.22 -6.06
N GLY A 71 -1.78 -0.39 -6.00
CA GLY A 71 -0.63 0.22 -5.32
C GLY A 71 0.40 -0.77 -4.80
N GLY A 72 1.61 -0.25 -4.57
CA GLY A 72 2.76 -1.03 -4.11
C GLY A 72 3.83 -0.16 -3.48
N PHE A 73 5.07 -0.66 -3.49
CA PHE A 73 6.22 0.03 -2.92
C PHE A 73 6.69 1.17 -3.83
N VAL A 74 7.10 2.28 -3.19
CA VAL A 74 7.78 3.37 -3.89
C VAL A 74 9.21 2.96 -4.20
N GLU A 75 9.64 3.12 -5.44
CA GLU A 75 11.00 2.83 -5.87
C GLU A 75 11.98 3.95 -5.45
N PRO A 76 13.29 3.65 -5.39
CA PRO A 76 14.30 4.68 -5.20
C PRO A 76 14.15 5.80 -6.25
N ASP A 77 14.29 7.04 -5.80
CA ASP A 77 14.24 8.25 -6.64
C ASP A 77 12.90 8.52 -7.35
N GLU A 78 11.84 7.80 -6.98
CA GLU A 78 10.50 7.97 -7.52
C GLU A 78 9.64 8.92 -6.65
N ALA A 79 8.92 9.84 -7.29
CA ALA A 79 7.93 10.66 -6.59
C ALA A 79 6.72 9.81 -6.16
N ILE A 80 6.20 10.05 -4.95
CA ILE A 80 5.11 9.24 -4.36
C ILE A 80 3.86 9.15 -5.25
N GLU A 81 3.44 10.26 -5.89
CA GLU A 81 2.30 10.22 -6.81
C GLU A 81 2.64 9.45 -8.10
N ALA A 82 3.88 9.53 -8.57
CA ALA A 82 4.35 8.77 -9.73
C ALA A 82 4.29 7.27 -9.46
N ALA A 83 4.73 6.83 -8.28
CA ALA A 83 4.61 5.43 -7.83
C ALA A 83 3.15 4.95 -7.88
N ALA A 84 2.20 5.72 -7.30
CA ALA A 84 0.79 5.35 -7.33
C ALA A 84 0.22 5.23 -8.75
N ARG A 85 0.71 6.05 -9.69
CA ARG A 85 0.31 5.99 -11.11
C ARG A 85 0.95 4.82 -11.85
N ARG A 86 2.23 4.53 -11.57
CA ARG A 86 2.96 3.37 -12.13
C ARG A 86 2.27 2.09 -11.71
N GLU A 87 2.06 1.87 -10.42
CA GLU A 87 1.38 0.70 -9.87
C GLU A 87 -0.03 0.52 -10.47
N LEU A 88 -0.83 1.60 -10.53
CA LEU A 88 -2.14 1.53 -11.19
C LEU A 88 -2.05 1.04 -12.63
N ARG A 89 -1.07 1.53 -13.39
CA ARG A 89 -0.87 1.15 -14.78
C ARG A 89 -0.41 -0.30 -14.91
N GLU A 90 0.55 -0.73 -14.09
CA GLU A 90 1.09 -2.09 -14.07
C GLU A 90 0.02 -3.12 -13.71
N GLU A 91 -0.76 -2.86 -12.67
CA GLU A 91 -1.79 -3.77 -12.18
C GLU A 91 -3.09 -3.77 -12.99
N THR A 92 -3.39 -2.70 -13.76
CA THR A 92 -4.71 -2.54 -14.39
C THR A 92 -4.71 -2.02 -15.82
N GLY A 93 -3.61 -1.45 -16.29
CA GLY A 93 -3.55 -0.75 -17.60
C GLY A 93 -4.33 0.55 -17.65
N LEU A 94 -4.85 1.06 -16.52
CA LEU A 94 -5.67 2.27 -16.50
C LEU A 94 -4.85 3.54 -16.42
N GLU A 95 -5.41 4.59 -17.05
CA GLU A 95 -4.94 5.96 -16.87
C GLU A 95 -6.00 6.82 -16.16
N VAL A 96 -5.50 7.71 -15.32
CA VAL A 96 -6.34 8.61 -14.52
C VAL A 96 -5.97 10.08 -14.75
N GLY A 97 -6.93 10.95 -14.46
CA GLY A 97 -6.74 12.39 -14.49
C GLY A 97 -5.94 12.91 -13.30
N ARG A 98 -6.16 14.18 -12.94
CA ARG A 98 -5.52 14.82 -11.80
C ARG A 98 -5.79 14.04 -10.50
N ALA A 99 -4.73 13.74 -9.76
CA ALA A 99 -4.81 13.08 -8.47
C ALA A 99 -4.84 14.09 -7.31
N ARG A 100 -5.46 13.71 -6.21
CA ARG A 100 -5.52 14.48 -4.96
C ARG A 100 -5.11 13.57 -3.81
N SER A 101 -4.21 14.05 -2.96
CA SER A 101 -3.81 13.30 -1.77
C SER A 101 -5.00 13.03 -0.84
N LEU A 102 -5.06 11.82 -0.33
CA LEU A 102 -5.95 11.35 0.74
C LEU A 102 -5.21 11.23 2.07
N GLY A 103 -3.92 11.59 2.10
CA GLY A 103 -3.10 11.50 3.29
C GLY A 103 -2.29 10.22 3.39
N VAL A 104 -1.78 9.98 4.60
CA VAL A 104 -0.87 8.88 4.93
C VAL A 104 -1.51 7.96 5.95
N HIS A 105 -1.38 6.66 5.74
CA HIS A 105 -1.92 5.61 6.60
C HIS A 105 -0.84 4.62 6.98
N TRP A 106 -0.75 4.31 8.26
CA TRP A 106 0.22 3.36 8.79
C TRP A 106 -0.34 1.95 8.78
N ASP A 107 0.50 0.97 8.43
CA ASP A 107 0.19 -0.44 8.53
C ASP A 107 1.46 -1.28 8.74
N ARG A 108 1.30 -2.58 8.78
CA ARG A 108 2.40 -3.55 8.83
C ARG A 108 2.25 -4.54 7.69
N TYR A 109 3.33 -4.74 6.96
CA TYR A 109 3.40 -5.72 5.89
C TYR A 109 4.16 -6.95 6.37
N HIS A 110 3.59 -8.13 6.12
CA HIS A 110 4.25 -9.41 6.40
C HIS A 110 4.85 -9.99 5.13
N LEU A 111 6.15 -10.09 5.08
CA LEU A 111 6.86 -10.74 3.98
C LEU A 111 7.48 -12.05 4.47
N ARG A 112 7.10 -13.17 3.82
CA ARG A 112 7.62 -14.50 4.14
C ARG A 112 9.15 -14.50 4.07
N GLY A 113 9.81 -14.98 5.11
CA GLY A 113 11.28 -14.99 5.22
C GLY A 113 11.89 -13.72 5.80
N PHE A 114 11.14 -12.59 5.81
CA PHE A 114 11.63 -11.31 6.34
C PHE A 114 10.87 -10.83 7.58
N GLY A 115 9.68 -11.41 7.84
CA GLY A 115 8.84 -11.02 8.99
C GLY A 115 8.01 -9.76 8.72
N ASP A 116 7.54 -9.14 9.82
CA ASP A 116 6.70 -7.94 9.78
C ASP A 116 7.55 -6.67 9.79
N PHE A 117 7.24 -5.74 8.92
CA PHE A 117 7.83 -4.40 8.94
C PHE A 117 6.75 -3.32 8.77
N PRO A 118 6.98 -2.12 9.34
CA PRO A 118 6.05 -1.02 9.20
C PRO A 118 6.04 -0.49 7.76
N THR A 119 4.85 -0.07 7.31
CA THR A 119 4.66 0.62 6.04
C THR A 119 3.98 1.97 6.26
N MET A 120 4.31 2.92 5.42
CA MET A 120 3.73 4.25 5.35
C MET A 120 3.06 4.41 3.99
N ASN A 121 1.74 4.32 3.98
CA ASN A 121 0.95 4.17 2.77
C ASN A 121 0.31 5.50 2.38
N PHE A 122 0.74 6.07 1.28
CA PHE A 122 0.22 7.30 0.69
C PHE A 122 -0.87 6.96 -0.31
N TYR A 123 -2.07 7.53 -0.14
CA TYR A 123 -3.16 7.31 -1.08
C TYR A 123 -3.55 8.59 -1.81
N PHE A 124 -3.93 8.38 -3.08
CA PHE A 124 -4.43 9.45 -3.95
C PHE A 124 -5.80 9.10 -4.49
N LEU A 125 -6.64 10.11 -4.65
CA LEU A 125 -7.95 10.02 -5.29
C LEU A 125 -7.84 10.59 -6.69
N ALA A 126 -8.25 9.80 -7.69
CA ALA A 126 -8.35 10.27 -9.05
C ALA A 126 -9.63 9.78 -9.74
N ARG A 127 -10.07 10.49 -10.77
CA ARG A 127 -11.17 10.06 -11.63
C ARG A 127 -10.60 9.22 -12.78
N TRP A 128 -11.28 8.11 -13.08
CA TRP A 128 -11.04 7.33 -14.30
C TRP A 128 -11.12 8.23 -15.54
N ARG A 129 -10.19 8.07 -16.45
CA ARG A 129 -10.13 8.82 -17.70
C ARG A 129 -10.50 7.93 -18.87
N SER A 130 -9.83 6.78 -19.00
CA SER A 130 -10.01 5.86 -20.12
C SER A 130 -9.54 4.45 -19.80
N GLY A 131 -9.86 3.50 -20.65
CA GLY A 131 -9.47 2.09 -20.56
C GLY A 131 -10.46 1.24 -19.77
N GLU A 132 -10.33 -0.07 -19.93
CA GLU A 132 -10.99 -1.07 -19.10
C GLU A 132 -9.91 -1.79 -18.29
N PRO A 133 -10.16 -2.10 -16.98
CA PRO A 133 -9.16 -2.69 -16.14
C PRO A 133 -8.81 -4.10 -16.63
N ARG A 134 -7.53 -4.32 -16.87
CA ARG A 134 -6.94 -5.61 -17.23
C ARG A 134 -6.04 -6.04 -16.08
N PRO A 135 -6.53 -6.92 -15.19
CA PRO A 135 -5.73 -7.37 -14.06
C PRO A 135 -4.41 -7.99 -14.53
N ALA A 136 -3.31 -7.51 -13.97
CA ALA A 136 -1.96 -7.97 -14.27
C ALA A 136 -1.12 -7.93 -12.98
N ASP A 137 0.11 -8.40 -13.03
CA ASP A 137 1.04 -8.46 -11.92
C ASP A 137 0.45 -9.11 -10.66
N ASP A 138 0.33 -8.38 -9.58
CA ASP A 138 -0.21 -8.88 -8.30
C ASP A 138 -1.73 -9.02 -8.25
N ALA A 139 -2.45 -8.52 -9.26
CA ALA A 139 -3.90 -8.53 -9.34
C ALA A 139 -4.46 -9.79 -10.03
N ALA A 140 -5.17 -10.64 -9.29
CA ALA A 140 -5.92 -11.79 -9.85
C ALA A 140 -7.31 -11.41 -10.41
N GLY A 141 -7.72 -10.17 -10.26
CA GLY A 141 -9.00 -9.66 -10.75
C GLY A 141 -9.20 -8.20 -10.41
N ALA A 142 -10.03 -7.52 -11.18
CA ALA A 142 -10.42 -6.13 -10.95
C ALA A 142 -11.93 -5.98 -11.05
N MET A 143 -12.52 -5.12 -10.24
CA MET A 143 -13.95 -4.88 -10.24
C MET A 143 -14.30 -3.43 -9.92
N TRP A 144 -15.26 -2.88 -10.66
CA TRP A 144 -15.90 -1.63 -10.32
C TRP A 144 -16.98 -1.89 -9.27
N THR A 145 -16.82 -1.31 -8.09
CA THR A 145 -17.67 -1.53 -6.92
C THR A 145 -18.43 -0.27 -6.58
N PRO A 146 -19.77 -0.30 -6.43
CA PRO A 146 -20.54 0.86 -6.00
C PRO A 146 -20.05 1.38 -4.65
N LEU A 147 -19.85 2.68 -4.51
CA LEU A 147 -19.42 3.29 -3.23
C LEU A 147 -20.36 2.98 -2.07
N GLY A 148 -21.65 2.75 -2.33
CA GLY A 148 -22.63 2.34 -1.33
C GLY A 148 -22.44 0.92 -0.78
N ALA A 149 -21.78 0.04 -1.54
CA ALA A 149 -21.57 -1.36 -1.16
C ALA A 149 -20.33 -1.58 -0.27
N LEU A 150 -19.45 -0.59 -0.14
CA LEU A 150 -18.17 -0.72 0.54
C LEU A 150 -18.27 -1.16 2.00
N GLY A 151 -19.32 -0.76 2.71
CA GLY A 151 -19.52 -1.16 4.10
C GLY A 151 -19.64 -2.67 4.29
N ARG A 152 -20.30 -3.35 3.36
CA ARG A 152 -20.49 -4.82 3.37
C ARG A 152 -19.21 -5.59 3.00
N LEU A 153 -18.28 -4.92 2.32
CA LEU A 153 -17.03 -5.52 1.84
C LEU A 153 -15.86 -5.35 2.81
N ARG A 154 -16.01 -4.55 3.87
CA ARG A 154 -14.96 -4.30 4.87
C ARG A 154 -14.26 -5.56 5.38
N PRO A 155 -14.95 -6.64 5.74
CA PRO A 155 -14.30 -7.86 6.22
C PRO A 155 -13.40 -8.55 5.18
N ARG A 156 -13.53 -8.16 3.90
CA ARG A 156 -12.77 -8.71 2.76
C ARG A 156 -11.58 -7.85 2.35
N PHE A 157 -11.38 -6.68 2.97
CA PHE A 157 -10.27 -5.80 2.66
C PHE A 157 -8.93 -6.40 3.11
N ALA A 158 -7.92 -6.25 2.28
CA ALA A 158 -6.58 -6.72 2.57
C ALA A 158 -5.97 -6.03 3.80
N TRP A 159 -6.24 -4.73 3.98
CA TRP A 159 -5.60 -3.90 4.99
C TRP A 159 -6.62 -3.17 5.84
N ALA A 160 -6.33 -3.06 7.13
CA ALA A 160 -7.24 -2.44 8.10
C ALA A 160 -7.53 -0.96 7.78
N HIS A 161 -6.56 -0.23 7.26
CA HIS A 161 -6.69 1.19 6.93
C HIS A 161 -7.55 1.47 5.69
N MET A 162 -7.79 0.49 4.79
CA MET A 162 -8.57 0.68 3.55
C MET A 162 -9.96 1.26 3.81
N GLY A 163 -10.62 0.81 4.87
CA GLY A 163 -11.95 1.33 5.22
C GLY A 163 -11.95 2.84 5.47
N ARG A 164 -10.86 3.36 6.05
CA ARG A 164 -10.67 4.79 6.31
C ARG A 164 -10.35 5.53 5.01
N VAL A 165 -9.42 5.03 4.22
CA VAL A 165 -9.05 5.59 2.90
C VAL A 165 -10.29 5.75 2.00
N LEU A 166 -11.11 4.70 1.89
CA LEU A 166 -12.31 4.71 1.05
C LEU A 166 -13.41 5.66 1.60
N SER A 167 -13.50 5.82 2.91
CA SER A 167 -14.39 6.80 3.55
C SER A 167 -13.97 8.23 3.20
N ASP A 168 -12.67 8.53 3.29
CA ASP A 168 -12.11 9.85 2.97
C ASP A 168 -12.28 10.16 1.46
N ALA A 169 -12.03 9.18 0.60
CA ALA A 169 -12.28 9.30 -0.84
C ALA A 169 -13.75 9.64 -1.15
N ARG A 170 -14.70 8.95 -0.49
CA ARG A 170 -16.14 9.22 -0.64
C ARG A 170 -16.52 10.64 -0.19
N ARG A 171 -15.96 11.10 0.93
CA ARG A 171 -16.18 12.46 1.45
C ARG A 171 -15.69 13.51 0.45
N LEU A 172 -14.45 13.36 -0.04
CA LEU A 172 -13.86 14.29 -1.01
C LEU A 172 -14.56 14.27 -2.38
N ALA A 173 -15.11 13.14 -2.78
CA ALA A 173 -15.88 13.02 -4.03
C ALA A 173 -17.21 13.80 -3.97
N ARG A 174 -17.87 13.81 -2.81
CA ARG A 174 -19.13 14.54 -2.57
C ARG A 174 -18.98 16.05 -2.45
N ALA A 175 -17.85 16.51 -1.88
CA ALA A 175 -17.60 17.96 -1.70
C ALA A 175 -17.41 18.74 -3.02
N ARG A 176 -17.50 18.10 -4.19
CA ARG A 176 -17.35 18.68 -5.52
C ARG A 176 -18.46 18.29 -6.51
N ALA A 177 -19.51 17.68 -6.04
CA ALA A 177 -20.75 17.51 -6.80
C ALA A 177 -21.69 18.68 -6.50
#